data_2fcc2088eea8cc95328e99362c11c0c8
#
_entry.id   2fcc2088eea8cc95328e99362c11c0c8
#
_cell.length_a   1.000
_cell.length_b   1.000
_cell.length_c   1.000
_cell.angle_alpha   90.00
_cell.angle_beta   90.00
_cell.angle_gamma   90.00
#
_symmetry.space_group_name_H-M   'P 1'
#
loop_
_entity.id
_entity.type
_entity.pdbx_description
1 polymer ?
#
loop_
_entity_poly.entity_id
_entity_poly.type
_entity_poly.pdbx_seq_one_letter_code
_entity_poly.pdbx_strand_id
1 'polypeptide(L)'
;MKWIVTEIDGKVASIAGDYRHLAGIAARIAAHSPDAVERIATRKITTDELVELGKALRWEDLCLYGSKFQKAVWKALFDLTHPVDGEDACHFDQAKRVEKSPLMSYSDLAARVDNPQGVRAVAHAVALNPVAYVIPCHLIVPKESVDKIHEIRRSAEATLFRGSDLYLLDSISVGEYAYGPEIKLELIKKQLAK
;
A
#
# COMPACT_ATOMS: atom_id res chain seq x y z
N MET A 1 7.03 5.33 -15.42
CA MET A 1 5.64 4.89 -15.72
C MET A 1 4.70 6.06 -15.63
N LYS A 2 3.54 6.05 -16.33
CA LYS A 2 2.49 7.06 -16.16
C LYS A 2 1.32 6.43 -15.39
N TRP A 3 0.77 7.17 -14.43
CA TRP A 3 -0.36 6.75 -13.61
C TRP A 3 -1.59 7.55 -13.97
N ILE A 4 -2.76 6.93 -13.90
CA ILE A 4 -4.05 7.55 -14.15
C ILE A 4 -4.73 7.74 -12.80
N VAL A 5 -4.94 8.99 -12.41
CA VAL A 5 -5.72 9.37 -11.23
C VAL A 5 -7.16 9.59 -11.68
N THR A 6 -8.10 8.98 -10.97
CA THR A 6 -9.53 9.15 -11.15
C THR A 6 -10.10 9.83 -9.92
N GLU A 7 -10.81 10.92 -10.12
CA GLU A 7 -11.44 11.68 -9.04
C GLU A 7 -12.96 11.74 -9.24
N ILE A 8 -13.70 11.74 -8.14
CA ILE A 8 -15.15 11.94 -8.08
C ILE A 8 -15.43 13.00 -7.02
N ASP A 9 -16.06 14.09 -7.41
CA ASP A 9 -16.38 15.23 -6.53
C ASP A 9 -15.13 15.74 -5.76
N GLY A 10 -13.97 15.79 -6.42
CA GLY A 10 -12.70 16.24 -5.85
C GLY A 10 -12.00 15.23 -4.93
N LYS A 11 -12.54 14.01 -4.76
CA LYS A 11 -11.90 12.93 -3.98
C LYS A 11 -11.29 11.88 -4.90
N VAL A 12 -10.15 11.33 -4.52
CA VAL A 12 -9.47 10.29 -5.29
C VAL A 12 -10.19 8.96 -5.14
N ALA A 13 -10.73 8.47 -6.24
CA ALA A 13 -11.42 7.17 -6.31
C ALA A 13 -10.50 6.06 -6.78
N SER A 14 -9.50 6.37 -7.63
CA SER A 14 -8.49 5.40 -8.05
C SER A 14 -7.18 6.04 -8.50
N ILE A 15 -6.11 5.25 -8.39
CA ILE A 15 -4.83 5.48 -9.04
C ILE A 15 -4.38 4.16 -9.67
N ALA A 16 -4.31 4.12 -11.00
CA ALA A 16 -4.01 2.91 -11.76
C ALA A 16 -2.86 3.14 -12.75
N GLY A 17 -2.00 2.13 -12.91
CA GLY A 17 -0.87 2.17 -13.85
C GLY A 17 -1.24 1.79 -15.28
N ASP A 18 -2.42 1.23 -15.50
CA ASP A 18 -2.91 0.86 -16.83
C ASP A 18 -4.44 0.94 -16.94
N TYR A 19 -4.91 0.90 -18.20
CA TYR A 19 -6.34 1.00 -18.52
C TYR A 19 -7.16 -0.24 -18.12
N ARG A 20 -6.55 -1.43 -17.96
CA ARG A 20 -7.26 -2.65 -17.55
C ARG A 20 -7.69 -2.56 -16.10
N HIS A 21 -6.78 -2.09 -15.24
CA HIS A 21 -7.11 -1.82 -13.84
C HIS A 21 -8.16 -0.72 -13.71
N LEU A 22 -8.02 0.35 -14.51
CA LEU A 22 -8.99 1.44 -14.52
C LEU A 22 -10.39 0.95 -14.93
N ALA A 23 -10.51 0.09 -15.94
CA ALA A 23 -11.79 -0.48 -16.35
C ALA A 23 -12.47 -1.30 -15.25
N GLY A 24 -11.71 -2.11 -14.52
CA GLY A 24 -12.21 -2.87 -13.36
C GLY A 24 -12.69 -1.96 -12.22
N ILE A 25 -12.01 -0.85 -12.00
CA ILE A 25 -12.39 0.16 -11.00
C ILE A 25 -13.64 0.90 -11.45
N ALA A 26 -13.71 1.33 -12.71
CA ALA A 26 -14.89 2.00 -13.27
C ALA A 26 -16.14 1.12 -13.19
N ALA A 27 -16.02 -0.17 -13.51
CA ALA A 27 -17.12 -1.14 -13.35
C ALA A 27 -17.59 -1.25 -11.89
N ARG A 28 -16.64 -1.21 -10.93
CA ARG A 28 -16.96 -1.24 -9.49
C ARG A 28 -17.66 0.05 -9.04
N ILE A 29 -17.20 1.21 -9.51
CA ILE A 29 -17.86 2.49 -9.24
C ILE A 29 -19.29 2.45 -9.75
N ALA A 30 -19.50 2.04 -11.00
CA ALA A 30 -20.83 1.94 -11.62
C ALA A 30 -21.76 0.99 -10.84
N ALA A 31 -21.24 -0.13 -10.34
CA ALA A 31 -22.02 -1.10 -9.56
C ALA A 31 -22.47 -0.57 -8.18
N HIS A 32 -21.70 0.35 -7.57
CA HIS A 32 -22.00 0.88 -6.23
C HIS A 32 -22.67 2.26 -6.27
N SER A 33 -22.41 3.05 -7.30
CA SER A 33 -22.92 4.41 -7.45
C SER A 33 -22.96 4.77 -8.94
N PRO A 34 -24.02 4.38 -9.67
CA PRO A 34 -24.16 4.67 -11.08
C PRO A 34 -24.02 6.16 -11.41
N ASP A 35 -24.62 7.01 -10.60
CA ASP A 35 -24.60 8.48 -10.79
C ASP A 35 -23.19 9.09 -10.63
N ALA A 36 -22.27 8.39 -9.96
CA ALA A 36 -20.90 8.85 -9.80
C ALA A 36 -20.11 8.76 -11.11
N VAL A 37 -20.53 7.92 -12.06
CA VAL A 37 -19.83 7.71 -13.33
C VAL A 37 -19.80 9.00 -14.15
N GLU A 38 -20.86 9.80 -14.13
CA GLU A 38 -20.95 11.08 -14.85
C GLU A 38 -20.07 12.18 -14.26
N ARG A 39 -19.61 12.01 -13.01
CA ARG A 39 -18.78 12.97 -12.28
C ARG A 39 -17.30 12.58 -12.23
N ILE A 40 -16.92 11.56 -13.00
CA ILE A 40 -15.54 11.09 -13.07
C ILE A 40 -14.67 12.10 -13.84
N ALA A 41 -13.64 12.59 -13.17
CA ALA A 41 -12.52 13.30 -13.80
C ALA A 41 -11.27 12.43 -13.78
N THR A 42 -10.47 12.49 -14.85
CA THR A 42 -9.21 11.73 -14.92
C THR A 42 -8.05 12.62 -15.32
N ARG A 43 -6.88 12.38 -14.72
CA ARG A 43 -5.61 13.02 -15.11
C ARG A 43 -4.47 12.02 -15.07
N LYS A 44 -3.42 12.28 -15.86
CA LYS A 44 -2.21 11.47 -15.88
C LYS A 44 -1.13 12.16 -15.07
N ILE A 45 -0.41 11.37 -14.27
CA ILE A 45 0.71 11.82 -13.47
C ILE A 45 1.94 10.91 -13.68
N THR A 46 3.11 11.42 -13.38
CA THR A 46 4.38 10.67 -13.32
C THR A 46 4.49 9.90 -12.00
N THR A 47 5.50 9.02 -11.87
CA THR A 47 5.76 8.32 -10.62
C THR A 47 6.22 9.29 -9.51
N ASP A 48 6.92 10.37 -9.84
CA ASP A 48 7.36 11.35 -8.84
C ASP A 48 6.18 12.19 -8.32
N GLU A 49 5.28 12.62 -9.21
CA GLU A 49 4.03 13.27 -8.79
C GLU A 49 3.14 12.33 -7.97
N LEU A 50 3.15 11.01 -8.25
CA LEU A 50 2.45 10.02 -7.44
C LEU A 50 3.02 9.95 -6.01
N VAL A 51 4.34 10.01 -5.87
CA VAL A 51 5.01 10.03 -4.56
C VAL A 51 4.60 11.24 -3.75
N GLU A 52 4.58 12.43 -4.36
CA GLU A 52 4.16 13.66 -3.69
C GLU A 52 2.67 13.64 -3.35
N LEU A 53 1.83 13.16 -4.27
CA LEU A 53 0.40 12.97 -4.02
C LEU A 53 0.16 12.02 -2.84
N GLY A 54 0.93 10.92 -2.75
CA GLY A 54 0.85 9.95 -1.67
C GLY A 54 1.24 10.51 -0.30
N LYS A 55 2.05 11.58 -0.23
CA LYS A 55 2.37 12.28 1.02
C LYS A 55 1.27 13.25 1.45
N ALA A 56 0.57 13.84 0.49
CA ALA A 56 -0.41 14.90 0.72
C ALA A 56 -1.80 14.37 1.06
N LEU A 57 -2.20 13.20 0.50
CA LEU A 57 -3.54 12.66 0.66
C LEU A 57 -3.77 12.08 2.06
N ARG A 58 -4.93 12.41 2.62
CA ARG A 58 -5.48 11.82 3.84
C ARG A 58 -6.52 10.76 3.49
N TRP A 59 -6.93 9.96 4.47
CA TRP A 59 -7.95 8.93 4.26
C TRP A 59 -9.30 9.51 3.81
N GLU A 60 -9.68 10.65 4.33
CA GLU A 60 -10.92 11.37 4.00
C GLU A 60 -10.96 11.95 2.59
N ASP A 61 -9.79 12.11 1.94
CA ASP A 61 -9.67 12.56 0.56
C ASP A 61 -9.91 11.41 -0.46
N LEU A 62 -10.12 10.19 0.05
CA LEU A 62 -10.37 9.01 -0.76
C LEU A 62 -11.87 8.72 -0.86
N CYS A 63 -12.32 8.35 -2.06
CA CYS A 63 -13.68 7.88 -2.35
C CYS A 63 -13.65 6.41 -2.78
N LEU A 64 -13.65 5.50 -1.81
CA LEU A 64 -13.39 4.07 -2.05
C LEU A 64 -14.68 3.26 -2.19
N TYR A 65 -14.78 2.50 -3.28
CA TYR A 65 -15.85 1.56 -3.57
C TYR A 65 -15.40 0.13 -3.32
N GLY A 66 -15.99 -0.52 -2.34
CA GLY A 66 -15.65 -1.88 -1.92
C GLY A 66 -16.43 -2.33 -0.69
N SER A 67 -16.34 -3.62 -0.35
CA SER A 67 -16.97 -4.17 0.85
C SER A 67 -16.37 -3.56 2.14
N LYS A 68 -17.07 -3.70 3.27
CA LYS A 68 -16.56 -3.28 4.58
C LYS A 68 -15.19 -3.92 4.89
N PHE A 69 -15.04 -5.21 4.58
CA PHE A 69 -13.79 -5.93 4.78
C PHE A 69 -12.66 -5.38 3.90
N GLN A 70 -12.91 -5.14 2.61
CA GLN A 70 -11.90 -4.55 1.71
C GLN A 70 -11.45 -3.18 2.23
N LYS A 71 -12.40 -2.34 2.64
CA LYS A 71 -12.08 -1.01 3.20
C LYS A 71 -11.26 -1.11 4.49
N ALA A 72 -11.54 -2.09 5.35
CA ALA A 72 -10.74 -2.34 6.55
C ALA A 72 -9.29 -2.75 6.21
N VAL A 73 -9.11 -3.65 5.23
CA VAL A 73 -7.77 -4.04 4.74
C VAL A 73 -7.04 -2.84 4.13
N TRP A 74 -7.72 -2.04 3.30
CA TRP A 74 -7.11 -0.86 2.68
C TRP A 74 -6.76 0.23 3.71
N LYS A 75 -7.58 0.40 4.76
CA LYS A 75 -7.28 1.32 5.86
C LYS A 75 -6.05 0.87 6.64
N ALA A 76 -5.96 -0.42 6.96
CA ALA A 76 -4.81 -1.00 7.65
C ALA A 76 -3.50 -0.84 6.84
N LEU A 77 -3.59 -0.92 5.50
CA LEU A 77 -2.46 -0.64 4.61
C LEU A 77 -2.11 0.85 4.62
N PHE A 78 -3.10 1.73 4.48
CA PHE A 78 -2.90 3.18 4.47
C PHE A 78 -2.17 3.66 5.73
N ASP A 79 -2.55 3.12 6.88
CA ASP A 79 -1.97 3.45 8.19
C ASP A 79 -0.49 3.00 8.35
N LEU A 80 0.04 2.18 7.44
CA LEU A 80 1.48 1.84 7.44
C LEU A 80 2.36 3.05 7.12
N THR A 81 1.86 3.96 6.30
CA THR A 81 2.61 5.12 5.80
C THR A 81 2.03 6.47 6.25
N HIS A 82 0.83 6.47 6.81
CA HIS A 82 0.11 7.63 7.31
C HIS A 82 -0.27 7.40 8.79
N PRO A 83 0.70 7.52 9.72
CA PRO A 83 0.41 7.34 11.13
C PRO A 83 -0.61 8.38 11.59
N VAL A 84 -1.62 7.95 12.32
CA VAL A 84 -2.60 8.83 12.97
C VAL A 84 -1.90 9.50 14.16
N ASP A 85 -1.83 10.83 14.17
CA ASP A 85 -1.43 11.59 15.34
C ASP A 85 -2.62 11.57 16.33
N GLY A 86 -2.55 10.71 17.35
CA GLY A 86 -3.57 10.60 18.38
C GLY A 86 -3.47 9.33 19.22
N GLU A 87 -3.98 9.37 20.44
CA GLU A 87 -3.87 8.36 21.51
C GLU A 87 -4.41 6.95 21.20
N ASP A 88 -5.03 6.73 20.06
CA ASP A 88 -5.55 5.43 19.60
C ASP A 88 -4.58 4.65 18.69
N ALA A 89 -3.31 5.02 18.65
CA ALA A 89 -2.26 4.15 18.11
C ALA A 89 -2.10 2.95 19.05
N CYS A 90 -3.12 2.06 19.06
CA CYS A 90 -3.18 0.84 19.83
C CYS A 90 -1.82 0.14 19.80
N HIS A 91 -1.06 0.26 20.89
CA HIS A 91 0.13 -0.52 21.25
C HIS A 91 1.26 -0.65 20.23
N PHE A 92 1.39 0.28 19.26
CA PHE A 92 2.57 0.30 18.43
C PHE A 92 3.56 1.34 18.98
N ASP A 93 4.39 0.87 19.91
CA ASP A 93 5.46 1.62 20.57
C ASP A 93 6.25 2.46 19.56
N GLN A 94 6.11 3.80 19.66
CA GLN A 94 6.80 4.75 18.78
C GLN A 94 8.31 4.61 18.82
N ALA A 95 8.87 4.15 19.95
CA ALA A 95 10.30 3.85 20.13
C ALA A 95 10.75 2.68 19.23
N LYS A 96 9.84 1.76 18.86
CA LYS A 96 10.11 0.64 17.95
C LYS A 96 9.89 0.97 16.48
N ARG A 97 9.37 2.18 16.13
CA ARG A 97 9.21 2.62 14.74
C ARG A 97 10.53 2.82 14.00
N VAL A 98 11.57 3.20 14.70
CA VAL A 98 12.90 3.44 14.13
C VAL A 98 13.60 2.15 13.68
N GLU A 99 13.14 0.98 14.16
CA GLU A 99 13.76 -0.31 13.90
C GLU A 99 12.96 -1.27 13.01
N LYS A 100 11.71 -0.95 12.65
CA LYS A 100 10.88 -1.85 11.84
C LYS A 100 10.79 -1.40 10.39
N SER A 101 11.15 -2.33 9.48
CA SER A 101 10.79 -2.22 8.06
C SER A 101 9.29 -2.01 7.92
N PRO A 102 8.81 -1.10 7.07
CA PRO A 102 7.40 -1.01 6.75
C PRO A 102 6.90 -2.19 5.91
N LEU A 103 7.80 -3.09 5.48
CA LEU A 103 7.44 -4.31 4.77
C LEU A 103 6.72 -5.29 5.70
N MET A 104 5.62 -5.83 5.22
CA MET A 104 4.73 -6.71 5.98
C MET A 104 4.33 -7.93 5.15
N SER A 105 4.08 -9.08 5.78
CA SER A 105 3.52 -10.24 5.09
C SER A 105 1.99 -10.19 5.04
N TYR A 106 1.39 -11.00 4.14
CA TYR A 106 -0.07 -11.17 4.11
C TYR A 106 -0.64 -11.74 5.41
N SER A 107 0.10 -12.62 6.10
CA SER A 107 -0.30 -13.17 7.40
C SER A 107 -0.29 -12.13 8.51
N ASP A 108 0.71 -11.24 8.53
CA ASP A 108 0.77 -10.15 9.51
C ASP A 108 -0.35 -9.12 9.27
N LEU A 109 -0.63 -8.81 7.99
CA LEU A 109 -1.77 -7.96 7.64
C LEU A 109 -3.10 -8.62 8.02
N ALA A 110 -3.24 -9.94 7.84
CA ALA A 110 -4.44 -10.67 8.25
C ALA A 110 -4.67 -10.61 9.76
N ALA A 111 -3.60 -10.77 10.55
CA ALA A 111 -3.66 -10.59 11.99
C ALA A 111 -4.03 -9.14 12.39
N ARG A 112 -3.49 -8.14 11.67
CA ARG A 112 -3.77 -6.72 11.92
C ARG A 112 -5.23 -6.31 11.67
N VAL A 113 -5.94 -7.01 10.79
CA VAL A 113 -7.36 -6.78 10.49
C VAL A 113 -8.28 -7.76 11.20
N ASP A 114 -7.83 -8.35 12.32
CA ASP A 114 -8.56 -9.30 13.16
C ASP A 114 -9.08 -10.53 12.40
N ASN A 115 -8.39 -10.93 11.33
CA ASN A 115 -8.76 -12.10 10.52
C ASN A 115 -7.54 -12.99 10.21
N PRO A 116 -6.83 -13.55 11.22
CA PRO A 116 -5.59 -14.30 11.02
C PRO A 116 -5.76 -15.57 10.16
N GLN A 117 -6.95 -16.15 10.13
CA GLN A 117 -7.28 -17.32 9.29
C GLN A 117 -7.65 -16.92 7.85
N GLY A 118 -7.93 -15.64 7.61
CA GLY A 118 -8.42 -15.10 6.34
C GLY A 118 -7.33 -14.62 5.38
N VAL A 119 -6.10 -15.16 5.42
CA VAL A 119 -4.96 -14.68 4.62
C VAL A 119 -5.28 -14.59 3.12
N ARG A 120 -6.03 -15.57 2.56
CA ARG A 120 -6.46 -15.54 1.15
C ARG A 120 -7.44 -14.39 0.85
N ALA A 121 -8.39 -14.15 1.76
CA ALA A 121 -9.35 -13.06 1.63
C ALA A 121 -8.65 -11.69 1.72
N VAL A 122 -7.66 -11.57 2.62
CA VAL A 122 -6.81 -10.38 2.74
C VAL A 122 -5.99 -10.18 1.46
N ALA A 123 -5.33 -11.23 0.94
CA ALA A 123 -4.57 -11.14 -0.30
C ALA A 123 -5.46 -10.70 -1.49
N HIS A 124 -6.69 -11.21 -1.57
CA HIS A 124 -7.65 -10.78 -2.58
C HIS A 124 -8.04 -9.30 -2.40
N ALA A 125 -8.29 -8.85 -1.17
CA ALA A 125 -8.58 -7.45 -0.90
C ALA A 125 -7.41 -6.52 -1.26
N VAL A 126 -6.16 -6.94 -0.97
CA VAL A 126 -4.92 -6.25 -1.36
C VAL A 126 -4.82 -6.13 -2.88
N ALA A 127 -5.09 -7.22 -3.62
CA ALA A 127 -5.05 -7.23 -5.09
C ALA A 127 -6.11 -6.31 -5.71
N LEU A 128 -7.23 -6.08 -5.01
CA LEU A 128 -8.31 -5.18 -5.43
C LEU A 128 -8.12 -3.73 -4.98
N ASN A 129 -6.96 -3.37 -4.44
CA ASN A 129 -6.65 -1.99 -4.04
C ASN A 129 -6.86 -1.02 -5.22
N PRO A 130 -7.75 -0.03 -5.08
CA PRO A 130 -8.03 0.91 -6.17
C PRO A 130 -7.03 2.07 -6.26
N VAL A 131 -6.27 2.36 -5.19
CA VAL A 131 -5.45 3.57 -5.10
C VAL A 131 -3.98 3.17 -4.90
N ALA A 132 -3.34 2.79 -6.00
CA ALA A 132 -1.94 2.36 -5.99
C ALA A 132 -1.02 3.40 -5.35
N TYR A 133 -0.01 2.96 -4.63
CA TYR A 133 0.99 3.73 -3.88
C TYR A 133 0.43 4.41 -2.62
N VAL A 134 -0.64 5.18 -2.71
CA VAL A 134 -1.27 5.88 -1.56
C VAL A 134 -1.77 4.86 -0.53
N ILE A 135 -2.43 3.79 -1.00
CA ILE A 135 -2.68 2.58 -0.20
C ILE A 135 -1.54 1.61 -0.56
N PRO A 136 -0.54 1.42 0.31
CA PRO A 136 0.75 0.87 -0.06
C PRO A 136 0.76 -0.66 -0.15
N CYS A 137 -0.06 -1.24 -1.01
CA CYS A 137 -0.07 -2.69 -1.27
C CYS A 137 1.28 -3.24 -1.76
N HIS A 138 2.14 -2.38 -2.33
CA HIS A 138 3.50 -2.75 -2.72
C HIS A 138 4.39 -3.10 -1.51
N LEU A 139 4.07 -2.65 -0.29
CA LEU A 139 4.79 -3.00 0.93
C LEU A 139 4.47 -4.42 1.45
N ILE A 140 3.48 -5.11 0.87
CA ILE A 140 3.17 -6.48 1.23
C ILE A 140 4.02 -7.43 0.40
N VAL A 141 4.90 -8.17 1.08
CA VAL A 141 5.89 -9.09 0.48
C VAL A 141 5.68 -10.51 1.04
N PRO A 142 6.29 -11.55 0.42
CA PRO A 142 6.27 -12.90 0.97
C PRO A 142 6.80 -12.95 2.41
N LYS A 143 6.26 -13.85 3.23
CA LYS A 143 6.66 -13.99 4.64
C LYS A 143 8.15 -14.29 4.79
N GLU A 144 8.68 -15.15 3.93
CA GLU A 144 10.09 -15.52 3.90
C GLU A 144 11.01 -14.31 3.69
N SER A 145 10.53 -13.32 2.94
CA SER A 145 11.26 -12.07 2.71
C SER A 145 11.26 -11.18 3.95
N VAL A 146 10.15 -11.10 4.68
CA VAL A 146 10.06 -10.39 5.96
C VAL A 146 10.97 -11.06 6.99
N ASP A 147 10.90 -12.38 7.12
CA ASP A 147 11.71 -13.16 8.05
C ASP A 147 13.22 -12.99 7.77
N LYS A 148 13.60 -13.01 6.48
CA LYS A 148 15.00 -12.78 6.05
C LYS A 148 15.49 -11.37 6.39
N ILE A 149 14.68 -10.34 6.20
CA ILE A 149 15.02 -8.98 6.61
C ILE A 149 15.27 -8.91 8.12
N HIS A 150 14.39 -9.54 8.91
CA HIS A 150 14.53 -9.57 10.36
C HIS A 150 15.80 -10.34 10.79
N GLU A 151 16.18 -11.42 10.09
CA GLU A 151 17.42 -12.16 10.34
C GLU A 151 18.65 -11.31 10.05
N ILE A 152 18.69 -10.67 8.86
CA ILE A 152 19.81 -9.81 8.46
C ILE A 152 19.95 -8.64 9.45
N ARG A 153 18.86 -8.00 9.86
CA ARG A 153 18.90 -6.92 10.86
C ARG A 153 19.44 -7.38 12.20
N ARG A 154 19.01 -8.54 12.69
CA ARG A 154 19.53 -9.09 13.97
C ARG A 154 21.02 -9.38 13.89
N SER A 155 21.54 -9.84 12.77
CA SER A 155 22.96 -10.05 12.55
C SER A 155 23.75 -8.75 12.34
N ALA A 156 23.13 -7.72 11.77
CA ALA A 156 23.74 -6.41 11.51
C ALA A 156 23.78 -5.52 12.76
N GLU A 157 22.90 -5.72 13.76
CA GLU A 157 22.98 -5.06 15.07
C GLU A 157 24.29 -5.37 15.79
N ALA A 158 24.93 -6.50 15.49
CA ALA A 158 26.28 -6.81 15.93
C ALA A 158 27.38 -6.03 15.19
N THR A 159 27.07 -5.34 14.08
CA THR A 159 28.07 -4.71 13.21
C THR A 159 27.54 -3.42 12.58
N LEU A 160 27.66 -2.26 13.24
CA LEU A 160 27.79 -0.87 12.68
C LEU A 160 26.95 -0.46 11.43
N PHE A 161 25.93 -1.21 10.95
CA PHE A 161 25.14 -0.85 9.80
C PHE A 161 23.77 -0.24 10.17
N ARG A 162 23.77 1.05 10.48
CA ARG A 162 22.57 1.92 10.40
C ARG A 162 22.39 2.43 8.97
N GLY A 163 22.33 1.52 7.99
CA GLY A 163 22.01 1.85 6.61
C GLY A 163 20.52 1.71 6.32
N SER A 164 20.02 2.45 5.33
CA SER A 164 18.65 2.31 4.86
C SER A 164 18.40 0.86 4.37
N ASP A 165 17.18 0.32 4.58
CA ASP A 165 16.79 -1.03 4.14
C ASP A 165 16.92 -1.28 2.63
N LEU A 166 17.30 -0.27 1.87
CA LEU A 166 17.42 -0.32 0.41
C LEU A 166 18.34 -1.43 -0.09
N TYR A 167 19.46 -1.70 0.62
CA TYR A 167 20.39 -2.77 0.23
C TYR A 167 19.82 -4.17 0.50
N LEU A 168 18.88 -4.30 1.43
CA LEU A 168 18.24 -5.58 1.74
C LEU A 168 17.28 -6.02 0.65
N LEU A 169 16.74 -5.07 -0.13
CA LEU A 169 15.76 -5.35 -1.17
C LEU A 169 16.35 -6.22 -2.31
N ASP A 170 17.63 -6.13 -2.57
CA ASP A 170 18.29 -6.93 -3.62
C ASP A 170 18.45 -8.41 -3.20
N SER A 171 18.27 -8.71 -1.91
CA SER A 171 18.43 -10.06 -1.34
C SER A 171 17.11 -10.77 -1.07
N ILE A 172 15.96 -10.12 -1.31
CA ILE A 172 14.62 -10.68 -1.05
C ILE A 172 13.76 -10.79 -2.31
N SER A 173 12.76 -11.66 -2.28
CA SER A 173 11.68 -11.65 -3.27
C SER A 173 10.64 -10.62 -2.87
N VAL A 174 10.28 -9.72 -3.78
CA VAL A 174 9.17 -8.78 -3.55
C VAL A 174 7.80 -9.43 -3.80
N GLY A 175 7.77 -10.62 -4.44
CA GLY A 175 6.55 -11.33 -4.81
C GLY A 175 5.80 -10.68 -5.97
N GLU A 176 4.63 -11.23 -6.26
CA GLU A 176 3.76 -10.77 -7.34
C GLU A 176 3.19 -9.37 -7.09
N TYR A 177 2.94 -8.65 -8.17
CA TYR A 177 2.31 -7.33 -8.15
C TYR A 177 1.49 -7.09 -9.43
N ALA A 178 0.44 -6.30 -9.32
CA ALA A 178 -0.46 -6.01 -10.43
C ALA A 178 0.24 -5.38 -11.64
N TYR A 179 1.32 -4.64 -11.42
CA TYR A 179 2.11 -3.94 -12.45
C TYR A 179 3.49 -4.58 -12.68
N GLY A 180 3.73 -5.77 -12.16
CA GLY A 180 4.99 -6.49 -12.24
C GLY A 180 5.95 -6.25 -11.06
N PRO A 181 6.88 -7.18 -10.82
CA PRO A 181 7.80 -7.12 -9.68
C PRO A 181 8.79 -5.95 -9.76
N GLU A 182 9.19 -5.51 -10.96
CA GLU A 182 10.10 -4.38 -11.14
C GLU A 182 9.46 -3.07 -10.68
N ILE A 183 8.21 -2.84 -11.03
CA ILE A 183 7.46 -1.65 -10.58
C ILE A 183 7.23 -1.73 -9.07
N LYS A 184 6.92 -2.91 -8.53
CA LYS A 184 6.80 -3.10 -7.08
C LYS A 184 8.07 -2.69 -6.36
N LEU A 185 9.22 -3.18 -6.82
CA LEU A 185 10.52 -2.86 -6.24
C LEU A 185 10.84 -1.36 -6.33
N GLU A 186 10.54 -0.71 -7.48
CA GLU A 186 10.69 0.74 -7.64
C GLU A 186 9.86 1.51 -6.59
N LEU A 187 8.59 1.14 -6.41
CA LEU A 187 7.69 1.79 -5.46
C LEU A 187 8.15 1.57 -4.00
N ILE A 188 8.62 0.36 -3.66
CA ILE A 188 9.21 0.07 -2.36
C ILE A 188 10.42 0.98 -2.12
N LYS A 189 11.36 1.05 -3.07
CA LYS A 189 12.56 1.90 -2.98
C LYS A 189 12.18 3.37 -2.75
N LYS A 190 11.22 3.90 -3.49
CA LYS A 190 10.71 5.27 -3.31
C LYS A 190 10.03 5.50 -1.96
N GLN A 191 9.36 4.49 -1.40
CA GLN A 191 8.71 4.57 -0.09
C GLN A 191 9.73 4.56 1.05
N LEU A 192 10.83 3.80 0.91
CA LEU A 192 11.88 3.66 1.93
C LEU A 192 12.93 4.79 1.88
N ALA A 193 13.02 5.51 0.77
CA ALA A 193 13.98 6.63 0.59
C ALA A 193 13.55 7.94 1.27
N LYS A 194 12.52 7.90 2.12
CA LYS A 194 11.99 9.08 2.85
C LYS A 194 12.79 9.40 4.09
#